data_2ea9ba10154817cb1128532929c549fa
#
_entry.id   2ea9ba10154817cb1128532929c549fa
#
_cell.length_a   1.000
_cell.length_b   1.000
_cell.length_c   1.000
_cell.angle_alpha   90.00
_cell.angle_beta   90.00
_cell.angle_gamma   90.00
#
_symmetry.space_group_name_H-M   'P 1'
#
loop_
_entity.id
_entity.type
_entity.pdbx_description
1 polymer ?
#
loop_
_entity_poly.entity_id
_entity_poly.type
_entity_poly.pdbx_seq_one_letter_code
_entity_poly.pdbx_strand_id
1 'polypeptide(L)' 'MSANKEQYLKNKQDAAAARKEQARIKRLREEAEKLEARIEEIDAELYGDAATDYKKAAELEEEKTAAEERLLEIYEDVGV' A
#
# COMPACT_ATOMS: atom_id res chain seq x y z
N MET A 1 40.02 -15.70 13.30
CA MET A 1 39.62 -14.35 13.78
C MET A 1 38.96 -13.54 12.74
N SER A 2 39.52 -13.36 11.55
CA SER A 2 38.86 -12.62 10.47
C SER A 2 37.53 -13.27 10.04
N ALA A 3 37.44 -14.60 10.01
CA ALA A 3 36.21 -15.31 9.67
C ALA A 3 35.04 -14.99 10.60
N ASN A 4 35.30 -14.90 11.92
CA ASN A 4 34.25 -14.55 12.90
C ASN A 4 33.81 -13.11 12.75
N LYS A 5 34.72 -12.21 12.45
CA LYS A 5 34.39 -10.79 12.21
C LYS A 5 33.57 -10.63 10.95
N GLU A 6 33.93 -11.31 9.88
CA GLU A 6 33.19 -11.29 8.62
C GLU A 6 31.79 -11.84 8.80
N GLN A 7 31.64 -12.93 9.54
CA GLN A 7 30.35 -13.54 9.82
C GLN A 7 29.47 -12.59 10.64
N TYR A 8 30.02 -11.93 11.64
CA TYR A 8 29.32 -10.96 12.47
C TYR A 8 28.81 -9.79 11.62
N LEU A 9 29.68 -9.22 10.76
CA LEU A 9 29.32 -8.11 9.89
C LEU A 9 28.22 -8.49 8.89
N LYS A 10 28.33 -9.68 8.31
CA LYS A 10 27.34 -10.21 7.38
C LYS A 10 25.98 -10.36 8.08
N ASN A 11 25.96 -10.97 9.26
CA ASN A 11 24.73 -11.16 10.03
C ASN A 11 24.09 -9.83 10.40
N LYS A 12 24.90 -8.83 10.74
CA LYS A 12 24.41 -7.49 11.06
C LYS A 12 23.80 -6.81 9.83
N GLN A 13 24.43 -6.94 8.67
CA GLN A 13 23.93 -6.40 7.41
C GLN A 13 22.63 -7.09 7.00
N ASP A 14 22.56 -8.41 7.12
CA ASP A 14 21.37 -9.19 6.81
C ASP A 14 20.18 -8.80 7.71
N ALA A 15 20.46 -8.61 9.00
CA ALA A 15 19.43 -8.17 9.95
C ALA A 15 18.92 -6.75 9.63
N ALA A 16 19.83 -5.85 9.24
CA ALA A 16 19.45 -4.49 8.86
C ALA A 16 18.60 -4.50 7.59
N ALA A 17 18.97 -5.31 6.59
CA ALA A 17 18.22 -5.46 5.35
C ALA A 17 16.81 -6.02 5.63
N ALA A 18 16.71 -7.01 6.50
CA ALA A 18 15.43 -7.60 6.89
C ALA A 18 14.52 -6.57 7.58
N ARG A 19 15.09 -5.74 8.46
CA ARG A 19 14.31 -4.68 9.12
C ARG A 19 13.80 -3.64 8.14
N LYS A 20 14.62 -3.24 7.17
CA LYS A 20 14.20 -2.30 6.12
C LYS A 20 13.08 -2.87 5.28
N GLU A 21 13.17 -4.14 4.93
CA GLU A 21 12.15 -4.83 4.13
C GLU A 21 10.84 -4.92 4.90
N GLN A 22 10.89 -5.28 6.19
CA GLN A 22 9.70 -5.35 7.03
C GLN A 22 9.04 -3.97 7.18
N ALA A 23 9.85 -2.90 7.32
CA ALA A 23 9.32 -1.55 7.42
C ALA A 23 8.66 -1.12 6.11
N ARG A 24 9.24 -1.49 4.96
CA ARG A 24 8.66 -1.22 3.64
C ARG A 24 7.31 -1.91 3.49
N ILE A 25 7.24 -3.19 3.81
CA ILE A 25 6.00 -3.98 3.75
C ILE A 25 4.94 -3.37 4.65
N LYS A 26 5.32 -3.00 5.86
CA LYS A 26 4.38 -2.38 6.81
C LYS A 26 3.79 -1.08 6.26
N ARG A 27 4.62 -0.21 5.69
CA ARG A 27 4.16 1.05 5.08
C ARG A 27 3.20 0.81 3.92
N LEU A 28 3.51 -0.18 3.08
CA LEU A 28 2.66 -0.52 1.95
C LEU A 28 1.32 -1.08 2.39
N ARG A 29 1.30 -1.92 3.43
CA ARG A 29 0.05 -2.44 3.99
C ARG A 29 -0.80 -1.34 4.61
N GLU A 30 -0.18 -0.39 5.28
CA GLU A 30 -0.89 0.77 5.84
C GLU A 30 -1.47 1.64 4.73
N GLU A 31 -0.73 1.83 3.63
CA GLU A 31 -1.23 2.54 2.45
C GLU A 31 -2.43 1.80 1.87
N ALA A 32 -2.34 0.48 1.76
CA ALA A 32 -3.44 -0.34 1.22
C ALA A 32 -4.71 -0.19 2.07
N GLU A 33 -4.59 -0.19 3.40
CA GLU A 33 -5.72 0.01 4.29
C GLU A 33 -6.40 1.37 4.06
N LYS A 34 -5.62 2.42 3.87
CA LYS A 34 -6.14 3.75 3.60
C LYS A 34 -6.84 3.82 2.24
N LEU A 35 -6.28 3.16 1.24
CA LEU A 35 -6.88 3.09 -0.09
C LEU A 35 -8.20 2.34 -0.06
N GLU A 36 -8.26 1.22 0.65
CA GLU A 36 -9.49 0.45 0.81
C GLU A 36 -10.58 1.26 1.52
N ALA A 37 -10.21 1.96 2.58
CA ALA A 37 -11.14 2.83 3.30
C ALA A 37 -11.66 3.95 2.40
N ARG A 38 -10.79 4.54 1.58
CA ARG A 38 -11.19 5.60 0.66
C ARG A 38 -12.13 5.07 -0.43
N ILE A 39 -11.90 3.87 -0.93
CA ILE A 39 -12.79 3.24 -1.91
C ILE A 39 -14.17 3.02 -1.32
N GLU A 40 -14.27 2.58 -0.07
CA GLU A 40 -15.55 2.43 0.61
C GLU A 40 -16.28 3.76 0.73
N GLU A 41 -15.57 4.85 1.08
CA GLU A 41 -16.14 6.19 1.15
C GLU A 41 -16.65 6.64 -0.22
N ILE A 42 -15.88 6.40 -1.27
CA ILE A 42 -16.28 6.75 -2.64
C ILE A 42 -17.53 5.98 -3.04
N ASP A 43 -17.58 4.69 -2.76
CA ASP A 43 -18.76 3.88 -3.09
C ASP A 43 -19.99 4.40 -2.35
N ALA A 44 -19.85 4.78 -1.09
CA ALA A 44 -20.95 5.36 -0.32
C ALA A 44 -21.44 6.69 -0.92
N GLU A 45 -20.51 7.55 -1.36
CA GLU A 45 -20.85 8.82 -2.00
C GLU A 45 -21.55 8.60 -3.35
N LEU A 46 -21.10 7.62 -4.13
CA LEU A 46 -21.70 7.30 -5.42
C LEU A 46 -23.13 6.78 -5.28
N TYR A 47 -23.40 6.02 -4.21
CA TYR A 47 -24.77 5.58 -3.91
C TYR A 47 -25.63 6.67 -3.29
N GLY A 48 -25.01 7.67 -2.64
CA GLY A 48 -25.69 8.74 -1.92
C GLY A 48 -25.71 10.05 -2.70
N ASP A 49 -25.08 11.08 -2.13
CA ASP A 49 -25.16 12.48 -2.61
C ASP A 49 -24.65 12.68 -4.03
N ALA A 50 -23.67 11.88 -4.48
CA ALA A 50 -23.12 12.00 -5.82
C ALA A 50 -23.92 11.26 -6.90
N ALA A 51 -24.96 10.52 -6.52
CA ALA A 51 -25.72 9.70 -7.47
C ALA A 51 -26.37 10.52 -8.59
N THR A 52 -26.74 11.78 -8.33
CA THR A 52 -27.37 12.67 -9.30
C THR A 52 -26.44 13.78 -9.81
N ASP A 53 -25.20 13.82 -9.35
CA ASP A 53 -24.18 14.80 -9.76
C ASP A 53 -23.16 14.12 -10.65
N TYR A 54 -23.36 14.22 -11.96
CA TYR A 54 -22.53 13.51 -12.95
C TYR A 54 -21.08 13.93 -12.92
N LYS A 55 -20.78 15.20 -12.70
CA LYS A 55 -19.41 15.69 -12.64
C LYS A 55 -18.69 15.11 -11.43
N LYS A 56 -19.31 15.18 -10.27
CA LYS A 56 -18.76 14.65 -9.03
C LYS A 56 -18.60 13.13 -9.12
N ALA A 57 -19.61 12.45 -9.65
CA ALA A 57 -19.55 11.00 -9.84
C ALA A 57 -18.37 10.59 -10.74
N ALA A 58 -18.14 11.32 -11.83
CA ALA A 58 -17.02 11.04 -12.73
C ALA A 58 -15.67 11.23 -12.02
N GLU A 59 -15.52 12.30 -11.23
CA GLU A 59 -14.30 12.55 -10.46
C GLU A 59 -14.05 11.45 -9.44
N LEU A 60 -15.10 11.00 -8.76
CA LEU A 60 -15.01 9.92 -7.77
C LEU A 60 -14.66 8.59 -8.42
N GLU A 61 -15.22 8.30 -9.60
CA GLU A 61 -14.88 7.08 -10.34
C GLU A 61 -13.42 7.08 -10.78
N GLU A 62 -12.90 8.22 -11.21
CA GLU A 62 -11.48 8.33 -11.56
C GLU A 62 -10.59 8.09 -10.34
N GLU A 63 -10.95 8.68 -9.20
CA GLU A 63 -10.19 8.48 -7.96
C GLU A 63 -10.23 7.01 -7.53
N LYS A 64 -11.40 6.38 -7.62
CA LYS A 64 -11.57 4.96 -7.30
C LYS A 64 -10.68 4.08 -8.18
N THR A 65 -10.69 4.34 -9.49
CA THR A 65 -9.87 3.58 -10.44
C THR A 65 -8.38 3.70 -10.10
N ALA A 66 -7.91 4.91 -9.81
CA ALA A 66 -6.52 5.13 -9.43
C ALA A 66 -6.17 4.40 -8.12
N ALA A 67 -7.08 4.44 -7.15
CA ALA A 67 -6.90 3.74 -5.88
C ALA A 67 -6.84 2.23 -6.07
N GLU A 68 -7.70 1.68 -6.91
CA GLU A 68 -7.71 0.24 -7.21
C GLU A 68 -6.44 -0.20 -7.93
N GLU A 69 -5.94 0.59 -8.87
CA GLU A 69 -4.68 0.32 -9.56
C GLU A 69 -3.51 0.32 -8.59
N ARG A 70 -3.48 1.29 -7.67
CA ARG A 70 -2.43 1.34 -6.65
C ARG A 70 -2.51 0.15 -5.69
N LEU A 71 -3.71 -0.24 -5.28
CA LEU A 71 -3.92 -1.43 -4.46
C LEU A 71 -3.37 -2.68 -5.12
N LEU A 72 -3.65 -2.84 -6.41
CA LEU A 72 -3.16 -4.00 -7.17
C LEU A 72 -1.63 -4.03 -7.18
N GLU A 73 -0.98 -2.89 -7.40
CA GLU A 73 0.48 -2.80 -7.34
C GLU A 73 1.02 -3.23 -5.97
N ILE A 74 0.38 -2.76 -4.89
CA ILE A 74 0.80 -3.11 -3.53
C ILE A 74 0.64 -4.61 -3.30
N TYR A 75 -0.50 -5.19 -3.67
CA TYR A 75 -0.76 -6.61 -3.48
C TYR A 75 0.19 -7.48 -4.29
N GLU A 76 0.56 -7.06 -5.48
CA GLU A 76 1.55 -7.75 -6.30
C GLU A 76 2.94 -7.71 -5.66
N ASP A 77 3.27 -6.61 -4.99
CA ASP A 77 4.57 -6.41 -4.36
C ASP A 77 4.70 -7.19 -3.05
N VAL A 78 3.75 -7.01 -2.13
CA VAL A 78 3.86 -7.55 -0.75
C VAL A 78 3.08 -8.84 -0.53
N GLY A 79 2.27 -9.23 -1.49
CA GLY A 79 1.32 -10.32 -1.31
C GLY A 79 0.09 -9.86 -0.51
N VAL A 80 -0.93 -10.65 -0.55
CA VAL A 80 -2.20 -10.33 0.15
C VAL A 80 -2.26 -11.03 1.49
#